data_dfb3c8bfb10d708f0f0bc308e76d0a10
#
_entry.id   dfb3c8bfb10d708f0f0bc308e76d0a10
#
_cell.length_a   1.000
_cell.length_b   1.000
_cell.length_c   1.000
_cell.angle_alpha   90.00
_cell.angle_beta   90.00
_cell.angle_gamma   90.00
#
_symmetry.space_group_name_H-M   'P 1'
#
loop_
_entity.id
_entity.type
_entity.pdbx_description
1 polymer ?
#
loop_
_entity_poly.entity_id
_entity_poly.type
_entity_poly.pdbx_seq_one_letter_code
_entity_poly.pdbx_strand_id
1 'polypeptide(L)'
;MTLLVLGINHKTASVAVREKVAFSEEKRQLALQQIHQQDLAESAVILSTCNRTEIYLHHRQISPQECKQWQTNCINWFANIHQLSVDELNKSIYTHQNQQAANHLMRVACGLDSLILGEPQILGQVKQAFQISEDYYQSANIPLSSTLSRLFQKTFATAKRVRTETNIGESAVSVAYAACSLARQIFESLRELQILLVGAGETIELVSRHLLRHGVKKLMIANRTLSRAEQLVETLASNTPIEVYSLEELQTPLNQADIVISSTGSPNVLITKAMAEIAEKARQFKPTLMVDIAVPRDIDENVSELESVYHYTVDDLQDIIQRNLSQREQASEQAQDIITQECTDFFEWLKVHQFSNLIRHYRDEAENTRQELLEKALHQIQQGENAEKILQELSYKLTNKLIHAPTQTMQAMMKSGNAEGLHAFSNALHLTHPLNEKND
;
A
#
# COMPACT_ATOMS: atom_id res chain seq x y z
N MET A 1 -18.46 0.60 7.44
CA MET A 1 -17.26 0.55 6.58
C MET A 1 -16.30 -0.46 7.13
N THR A 2 -15.79 -1.35 6.29
CA THR A 2 -14.82 -2.37 6.68
C THR A 2 -13.62 -2.31 5.74
N LEU A 3 -12.43 -2.15 6.32
CA LEU A 3 -11.15 -2.28 5.63
C LEU A 3 -10.55 -3.64 5.98
N LEU A 4 -9.97 -4.32 5.00
CA LEU A 4 -9.23 -5.56 5.19
C LEU A 4 -7.92 -5.49 4.41
N VAL A 5 -6.83 -5.88 5.03
CA VAL A 5 -5.55 -6.16 4.38
C VAL A 5 -5.30 -7.64 4.45
N LEU A 6 -5.02 -8.25 3.31
CA LEU A 6 -4.46 -9.59 3.19
C LEU A 6 -3.04 -9.42 2.70
N GLY A 7 -2.08 -10.02 3.37
CA GLY A 7 -0.68 -9.82 3.02
C GLY A 7 0.21 -11.02 3.29
N ILE A 8 1.26 -11.09 2.48
CA ILE A 8 2.44 -11.95 2.67
C ILE A 8 3.65 -11.05 2.54
N ASN A 9 4.60 -11.16 3.45
CA ASN A 9 5.83 -10.38 3.39
C ASN A 9 7.07 -11.22 3.79
N HIS A 10 8.23 -10.59 3.73
CA HIS A 10 9.52 -11.21 4.05
C HIS A 10 9.62 -11.77 5.48
N LYS A 11 8.76 -11.32 6.42
CA LYS A 11 8.72 -11.82 7.80
C LYS A 11 7.88 -13.09 7.93
N THR A 12 6.90 -13.27 7.03
CA THR A 12 5.92 -14.35 7.11
C THR A 12 6.16 -15.46 6.08
N ALA A 13 6.97 -15.21 5.04
CA ALA A 13 7.17 -16.14 3.95
C ALA A 13 8.58 -16.06 3.35
N SER A 14 9.13 -17.22 2.98
CA SER A 14 10.36 -17.33 2.21
C SER A 14 10.23 -16.72 0.80
N VAL A 15 11.35 -16.48 0.13
CA VAL A 15 11.38 -15.98 -1.25
C VAL A 15 10.53 -16.86 -2.17
N ALA A 16 10.66 -18.20 -2.08
CA ALA A 16 9.93 -19.15 -2.91
C ALA A 16 8.39 -19.02 -2.79
N VAL A 17 7.87 -18.68 -1.62
CA VAL A 17 6.43 -18.42 -1.42
C VAL A 17 6.05 -17.05 -1.96
N ARG A 18 6.90 -16.03 -1.74
CA ARG A 18 6.65 -14.67 -2.25
C ARG A 18 6.63 -14.62 -3.77
N GLU A 19 7.50 -15.37 -4.44
CA GLU A 19 7.51 -15.53 -5.91
C GLU A 19 6.16 -16.05 -6.44
N LYS A 20 5.59 -17.07 -5.81
CA LYS A 20 4.30 -17.66 -6.20
C LYS A 20 3.14 -16.68 -6.09
N VAL A 21 3.18 -15.74 -5.13
CA VAL A 21 2.11 -14.78 -4.88
C VAL A 21 2.36 -13.40 -5.48
N ALA A 22 3.44 -13.22 -6.23
CA ALA A 22 3.71 -11.97 -6.94
C ALA A 22 2.67 -11.70 -8.03
N PHE A 23 2.33 -10.42 -8.23
CA PHE A 23 1.42 -9.98 -9.27
C PHE A 23 2.18 -9.35 -10.44
N SER A 24 2.11 -9.98 -11.61
CA SER A 24 2.42 -9.31 -12.87
C SER A 24 1.37 -8.23 -13.16
N GLU A 25 1.65 -7.35 -14.10
CA GLU A 25 0.70 -6.30 -14.50
C GLU A 25 -0.63 -6.89 -15.00
N GLU A 26 -0.58 -7.90 -15.85
CA GLU A 26 -1.77 -8.59 -16.39
C GLU A 26 -2.57 -9.29 -15.28
N LYS A 27 -1.86 -9.98 -14.37
CA LYS A 27 -2.50 -10.68 -13.25
C LYS A 27 -3.15 -9.71 -12.27
N ARG A 28 -2.58 -8.52 -12.09
CA ARG A 28 -3.13 -7.45 -11.23
C ARG A 28 -4.44 -6.91 -11.80
N GLN A 29 -4.52 -6.67 -13.11
CA GLN A 29 -5.76 -6.24 -13.77
C GLN A 29 -6.85 -7.30 -13.64
N LEU A 30 -6.53 -8.58 -13.91
CA LEU A 30 -7.45 -9.69 -13.72
C LEU A 30 -7.93 -9.79 -12.27
N ALA A 31 -7.05 -9.59 -11.29
CA ALA A 31 -7.39 -9.61 -9.88
C ALA A 31 -8.40 -8.53 -9.51
N LEU A 32 -8.18 -7.28 -9.93
CA LEU A 32 -9.10 -6.16 -9.68
C LEU A 32 -10.47 -6.43 -10.31
N GLN A 33 -10.48 -6.99 -11.53
CA GLN A 33 -11.72 -7.39 -12.20
C GLN A 33 -12.48 -8.47 -11.43
N GLN A 34 -11.80 -9.53 -10.98
CA GLN A 34 -12.43 -10.62 -10.22
C GLN A 34 -12.96 -10.13 -8.86
N ILE A 35 -12.20 -9.27 -8.15
CA ILE A 35 -12.64 -8.70 -6.87
C ILE A 35 -13.97 -7.98 -7.04
N HIS A 36 -14.13 -7.21 -8.09
CA HIS A 36 -15.36 -6.49 -8.39
C HIS A 36 -16.49 -7.43 -8.84
N GLN A 37 -16.22 -8.33 -9.77
CA GLN A 37 -17.25 -9.25 -10.34
C GLN A 37 -17.81 -10.25 -9.32
N GLN A 38 -16.98 -10.67 -8.34
CA GLN A 38 -17.37 -11.59 -7.28
C GLN A 38 -17.91 -10.88 -6.04
N ASP A 39 -18.07 -9.55 -6.10
CA ASP A 39 -18.51 -8.71 -4.98
C ASP A 39 -17.70 -8.91 -3.69
N LEU A 40 -16.39 -9.16 -3.85
CA LEU A 40 -15.49 -9.33 -2.72
C LEU A 40 -15.16 -8.01 -2.06
N ALA A 41 -15.09 -6.93 -2.83
CA ALA A 41 -14.91 -5.57 -2.33
C ALA A 41 -15.40 -4.54 -3.34
N GLU A 42 -15.84 -3.38 -2.87
CA GLU A 42 -16.18 -2.23 -3.74
C GLU A 42 -14.95 -1.64 -4.40
N SER A 43 -13.84 -1.66 -3.68
CA SER A 43 -12.56 -1.13 -4.17
C SER A 43 -11.39 -1.88 -3.54
N ALA A 44 -10.33 -2.04 -4.33
CA ALA A 44 -9.11 -2.70 -3.91
C ALA A 44 -7.87 -1.98 -4.44
N VAL A 45 -6.76 -2.09 -3.70
CA VAL A 45 -5.41 -1.72 -4.16
C VAL A 45 -4.49 -2.89 -3.92
N ILE A 46 -3.70 -3.25 -4.94
CA ILE A 46 -2.76 -4.39 -4.89
C ILE A 46 -1.33 -3.85 -4.91
N LEU A 47 -0.65 -3.99 -3.78
CA LEU A 47 0.78 -3.70 -3.64
C LEU A 47 1.57 -5.01 -3.79
N SER A 48 2.39 -5.12 -4.82
CA SER A 48 3.28 -6.26 -5.04
C SER A 48 4.68 -5.75 -5.34
N THR A 49 5.62 -6.10 -4.48
CA THR A 49 7.03 -5.72 -4.51
C THR A 49 7.91 -6.96 -4.29
N CYS A 50 9.23 -6.83 -4.32
CA CYS A 50 10.13 -7.94 -3.99
C CYS A 50 9.94 -8.48 -2.56
N ASN A 51 9.47 -7.64 -1.61
CA ASN A 51 9.42 -7.99 -0.20
C ASN A 51 8.01 -8.25 0.33
N ARG A 52 6.97 -7.91 -0.43
CA ARG A 52 5.58 -8.10 -0.02
C ARG A 52 4.60 -8.16 -1.16
N THR A 53 3.53 -8.90 -0.94
CA THR A 53 2.29 -8.82 -1.72
C THR A 53 1.15 -8.58 -0.75
N GLU A 54 0.47 -7.44 -0.90
CA GLU A 54 -0.62 -7.01 -0.03
C GLU A 54 -1.81 -6.55 -0.87
N ILE A 55 -3.01 -6.90 -0.42
CA ILE A 55 -4.26 -6.49 -1.05
C ILE A 55 -5.06 -5.72 -0.01
N TYR A 56 -5.34 -4.46 -0.30
CA TYR A 56 -6.13 -3.55 0.51
C TYR A 56 -7.54 -3.51 -0.04
N LEU A 57 -8.49 -4.05 0.71
CA LEU A 57 -9.89 -4.20 0.33
C LEU A 57 -10.78 -3.26 1.13
N HIS A 58 -11.71 -2.60 0.47
CA HIS A 58 -12.72 -1.76 1.10
C HIS A 58 -14.12 -2.25 0.76
N HIS A 59 -14.97 -2.40 1.79
CA HIS A 59 -16.38 -2.70 1.65
C HIS A 59 -17.23 -1.76 2.51
N ARG A 60 -18.35 -1.23 1.96
CA ARG A 60 -19.16 -0.21 2.64
C ARG A 60 -19.85 -0.72 3.88
N GLN A 61 -20.49 -1.89 3.76
CA GLN A 61 -21.29 -2.44 4.83
C GLN A 61 -21.12 -3.96 4.89
N ILE A 62 -20.39 -4.40 5.89
CA ILE A 62 -20.38 -5.81 6.32
C ILE A 62 -20.72 -5.79 7.80
N SER A 63 -21.70 -6.59 8.20
CA SER A 63 -22.03 -6.74 9.62
C SER A 63 -20.86 -7.42 10.36
N PRO A 64 -20.69 -7.17 11.67
CA PRO A 64 -19.65 -7.84 12.44
C PRO A 64 -19.74 -9.38 12.38
N GLN A 65 -20.95 -9.91 12.16
CA GLN A 65 -21.20 -11.35 12.04
C GLN A 65 -20.70 -11.91 10.71
N GLU A 66 -20.83 -11.14 9.62
CA GLU A 66 -20.38 -11.53 8.27
C GLU A 66 -18.89 -11.28 8.02
N CYS A 67 -18.25 -10.47 8.85
CA CYS A 67 -16.86 -10.05 8.66
C CYS A 67 -15.89 -11.25 8.59
N LYS A 68 -16.08 -12.27 9.42
CA LYS A 68 -15.24 -13.48 9.40
C LYS A 68 -15.42 -14.28 8.11
N GLN A 69 -16.66 -14.42 7.65
CA GLN A 69 -16.96 -15.14 6.40
C GLN A 69 -16.39 -14.38 5.20
N TRP A 70 -16.53 -13.07 5.18
CA TRP A 70 -15.96 -12.21 4.15
C TRP A 70 -14.43 -12.35 4.09
N GLN A 71 -13.74 -12.28 5.23
CA GLN A 71 -12.29 -12.51 5.30
C GLN A 71 -11.91 -13.89 4.74
N THR A 72 -12.66 -14.93 5.10
CA THR A 72 -12.43 -16.29 4.59
C THR A 72 -12.61 -16.35 3.08
N ASN A 73 -13.64 -15.72 2.54
CA ASN A 73 -13.88 -15.67 1.09
C ASN A 73 -12.73 -14.94 0.36
N CYS A 74 -12.24 -13.85 0.91
CA CYS A 74 -11.10 -13.12 0.35
C CYS A 74 -9.80 -13.95 0.38
N ILE A 75 -9.54 -14.70 1.44
CA ILE A 75 -8.38 -15.62 1.53
C ILE A 75 -8.50 -16.74 0.50
N ASN A 76 -9.68 -17.35 0.37
CA ASN A 76 -9.94 -18.40 -0.62
C ASN A 76 -9.73 -17.89 -2.05
N TRP A 77 -10.22 -16.68 -2.34
CA TRP A 77 -9.99 -16.04 -3.63
C TRP A 77 -8.50 -15.79 -3.87
N PHE A 78 -7.75 -15.30 -2.85
CA PHE A 78 -6.31 -15.04 -2.97
C PHE A 78 -5.53 -16.35 -3.22
N ALA A 79 -5.90 -17.45 -2.56
CA ALA A 79 -5.34 -18.76 -2.83
C ALA A 79 -5.60 -19.20 -4.28
N ASN A 80 -6.84 -19.08 -4.73
CA ASN A 80 -7.26 -19.50 -6.07
C ASN A 80 -6.56 -18.74 -7.19
N ILE A 81 -6.43 -17.42 -7.11
CA ILE A 81 -5.77 -16.62 -8.16
C ILE A 81 -4.28 -16.96 -8.30
N HIS A 82 -3.66 -17.46 -7.23
CA HIS A 82 -2.26 -17.91 -7.23
C HIS A 82 -2.10 -19.44 -7.37
N GLN A 83 -3.21 -20.16 -7.54
CA GLN A 83 -3.22 -21.64 -7.67
C GLN A 83 -2.55 -22.35 -6.48
N LEU A 84 -2.72 -21.79 -5.27
CA LEU A 84 -2.22 -22.35 -4.02
C LEU A 84 -3.34 -23.01 -3.24
N SER A 85 -2.99 -23.99 -2.40
CA SER A 85 -3.92 -24.47 -1.40
C SER A 85 -4.12 -23.45 -0.28
N VAL A 86 -5.30 -23.39 0.29
CA VAL A 86 -5.60 -22.49 1.43
C VAL A 86 -4.72 -22.83 2.64
N ASP A 87 -4.40 -24.11 2.85
CA ASP A 87 -3.53 -24.58 3.94
C ASP A 87 -2.08 -24.11 3.76
N GLU A 88 -1.57 -24.08 2.53
CA GLU A 88 -0.24 -23.54 2.22
C GLU A 88 -0.21 -22.04 2.46
N LEU A 89 -1.23 -21.32 2.00
CA LEU A 89 -1.34 -19.88 2.16
C LEU A 89 -1.48 -19.46 3.63
N ASN A 90 -2.30 -20.16 4.42
CA ASN A 90 -2.57 -19.84 5.82
C ASN A 90 -1.33 -19.88 6.72
N LYS A 91 -0.26 -20.56 6.31
CA LYS A 91 1.01 -20.60 7.06
C LYS A 91 1.78 -19.28 6.96
N SER A 92 1.50 -18.47 5.95
CA SER A 92 2.29 -17.29 5.60
C SER A 92 1.48 -15.99 5.51
N ILE A 93 0.14 -16.08 5.38
CA ILE A 93 -0.72 -14.91 5.24
C ILE A 93 -0.98 -14.26 6.60
N TYR A 94 -0.95 -12.94 6.62
CA TYR A 94 -1.47 -12.14 7.71
C TYR A 94 -2.66 -11.30 7.27
N THR A 95 -3.47 -10.89 8.22
CA THR A 95 -4.64 -10.06 7.96
C THR A 95 -4.73 -8.94 8.99
N HIS A 96 -5.11 -7.75 8.54
CA HIS A 96 -5.43 -6.61 9.39
C HIS A 96 -6.78 -6.03 9.02
N GLN A 97 -7.52 -5.56 10.01
CA GLN A 97 -8.85 -4.98 9.79
C GLN A 97 -8.92 -3.54 10.31
N ASN A 98 -9.70 -2.72 9.64
CA ASN A 98 -10.06 -1.35 10.04
C ASN A 98 -8.85 -0.50 10.48
N GLN A 99 -8.78 -0.11 11.75
CA GLN A 99 -7.69 0.72 12.28
C GLN A 99 -6.32 0.04 12.16
N GLN A 100 -6.25 -1.28 12.37
CA GLN A 100 -5.02 -2.03 12.18
C GLN A 100 -4.58 -2.04 10.71
N ALA A 101 -5.53 -2.14 9.77
CA ALA A 101 -5.25 -2.08 8.33
C ALA A 101 -4.70 -0.71 7.91
N ALA A 102 -5.30 0.37 8.39
CA ALA A 102 -4.82 1.74 8.11
C ALA A 102 -3.44 2.01 8.74
N ASN A 103 -3.24 1.61 10.00
CA ASN A 103 -1.94 1.73 10.68
C ASN A 103 -0.86 0.94 9.92
N HIS A 104 -1.17 -0.29 9.51
CA HIS A 104 -0.26 -1.14 8.74
C HIS A 104 0.12 -0.48 7.40
N LEU A 105 -0.83 0.05 6.64
CA LEU A 105 -0.56 0.75 5.38
C LEU A 105 0.38 1.96 5.61
N MET A 106 0.13 2.77 6.64
CA MET A 106 0.98 3.91 6.99
C MET A 106 2.39 3.46 7.40
N ARG A 107 2.53 2.39 8.20
CA ARG A 107 3.81 1.77 8.56
C ARG A 107 4.59 1.31 7.33
N VAL A 108 3.91 0.63 6.41
CA VAL A 108 4.49 0.18 5.13
C VAL A 108 4.98 1.36 4.31
N ALA A 109 4.15 2.38 4.10
CA ALA A 109 4.51 3.55 3.31
C ALA A 109 5.65 4.40 3.92
N CYS A 110 5.78 4.38 5.26
CA CYS A 110 6.88 5.02 5.98
C CYS A 110 8.17 4.16 6.00
N GLY A 111 8.11 2.92 5.50
CA GLY A 111 9.24 1.99 5.52
C GLY A 111 9.52 1.37 6.89
N LEU A 112 8.59 1.47 7.86
CA LEU A 112 8.74 0.84 9.19
C LEU A 112 8.55 -0.67 9.16
N ASP A 113 7.90 -1.17 8.11
CA ASP A 113 7.72 -2.60 7.88
C ASP A 113 8.51 -3.11 6.67
N SER A 114 9.44 -2.33 6.16
CA SER A 114 10.36 -2.72 5.08
C SER A 114 11.50 -3.57 5.64
N LEU A 115 12.11 -4.39 4.77
CA LEU A 115 13.33 -5.14 5.08
C LEU A 115 14.41 -4.20 5.60
N ILE A 116 14.49 -3.03 5.01
CA ILE A 116 15.35 -1.92 5.40
C ILE A 116 14.47 -0.82 5.95
N LEU A 117 14.65 -0.56 7.25
CA LEU A 117 13.87 0.46 7.95
C LEU A 117 14.07 1.84 7.30
N GLY A 118 12.96 2.51 6.94
CA GLY A 118 12.99 3.83 6.31
C GLY A 118 13.33 3.84 4.83
N GLU A 119 13.29 2.70 4.12
CA GLU A 119 13.57 2.63 2.67
C GLU A 119 12.74 3.64 1.87
N PRO A 120 13.38 4.54 1.09
CA PRO A 120 12.65 5.59 0.36
C PRO A 120 11.73 5.04 -0.73
N GLN A 121 12.06 3.90 -1.31
CA GLN A 121 11.41 3.33 -2.49
C GLN A 121 9.98 2.86 -2.21
N ILE A 122 9.69 2.34 -1.02
CA ILE A 122 8.39 1.77 -0.70
C ILE A 122 7.24 2.78 -0.85
N LEU A 123 7.47 4.06 -0.52
CA LEU A 123 6.46 5.10 -0.74
C LEU A 123 6.13 5.27 -2.23
N GLY A 124 7.14 5.23 -3.09
CA GLY A 124 6.96 5.25 -4.55
C GLY A 124 6.12 4.06 -5.03
N GLN A 125 6.44 2.85 -4.54
CA GLN A 125 5.73 1.62 -4.88
C GLN A 125 4.27 1.64 -4.39
N VAL A 126 3.99 2.15 -3.19
CA VAL A 126 2.62 2.32 -2.68
C VAL A 126 1.82 3.31 -3.52
N LYS A 127 2.43 4.44 -3.94
CA LYS A 127 1.81 5.40 -4.85
C LYS A 127 1.49 4.79 -6.20
N GLN A 128 2.45 4.05 -6.78
CA GLN A 128 2.26 3.36 -8.05
C GLN A 128 1.16 2.31 -7.97
N ALA A 129 1.10 1.52 -6.89
CA ALA A 129 0.04 0.54 -6.68
C ALA A 129 -1.35 1.20 -6.61
N PHE A 130 -1.46 2.34 -5.93
CA PHE A 130 -2.69 3.13 -5.87
C PHE A 130 -3.07 3.68 -7.24
N GLN A 131 -2.13 4.26 -7.98
CA GLN A 131 -2.36 4.81 -9.31
C GLN A 131 -2.86 3.74 -10.30
N ILE A 132 -2.25 2.56 -10.31
CA ILE A 132 -2.68 1.44 -11.16
C ILE A 132 -4.15 1.05 -10.85
N SER A 133 -4.51 1.03 -9.57
CA SER A 133 -5.89 0.74 -9.19
C SER A 133 -6.83 1.88 -9.60
N GLU A 134 -6.45 3.14 -9.41
CA GLU A 134 -7.23 4.31 -9.83
C GLU A 134 -7.48 4.30 -11.35
N ASP A 135 -6.45 4.04 -12.14
CA ASP A 135 -6.53 3.94 -13.61
C ASP A 135 -7.46 2.79 -14.04
N TYR A 136 -7.39 1.64 -13.35
CA TYR A 136 -8.30 0.52 -13.61
C TYR A 136 -9.76 0.89 -13.35
N TYR A 137 -10.08 1.45 -12.18
CA TYR A 137 -11.44 1.83 -11.81
C TYR A 137 -11.99 2.92 -12.74
N GLN A 138 -11.15 3.87 -13.14
CA GLN A 138 -11.52 4.90 -14.11
C GLN A 138 -11.81 4.29 -15.49
N SER A 139 -10.96 3.41 -15.99
CA SER A 139 -11.12 2.77 -17.32
C SER A 139 -12.35 1.85 -17.38
N ALA A 140 -12.66 1.19 -16.26
CA ALA A 140 -13.85 0.33 -16.11
C ALA A 140 -15.14 1.12 -15.85
N ASN A 141 -15.05 2.45 -15.69
CA ASN A 141 -16.16 3.33 -15.31
C ASN A 141 -16.84 2.90 -13.99
N ILE A 142 -16.04 2.43 -13.03
CA ILE A 142 -16.45 2.04 -11.69
C ILE A 142 -15.91 3.09 -10.71
N PRO A 143 -16.74 3.61 -9.77
CA PRO A 143 -16.25 4.59 -8.81
C PRO A 143 -15.28 3.95 -7.81
N LEU A 144 -14.05 4.48 -7.73
CA LEU A 144 -13.14 4.13 -6.63
C LEU A 144 -13.67 4.71 -5.32
N SER A 145 -13.66 3.92 -4.26
CA SER A 145 -14.12 4.33 -2.93
C SER A 145 -13.41 5.61 -2.45
N SER A 146 -14.18 6.64 -2.14
CA SER A 146 -13.66 7.91 -1.58
C SER A 146 -12.92 7.70 -0.26
N THR A 147 -13.33 6.70 0.52
CA THR A 147 -12.68 6.32 1.78
C THR A 147 -11.31 5.70 1.54
N LEU A 148 -11.21 4.77 0.58
CA LEU A 148 -9.93 4.15 0.24
C LEU A 148 -8.97 5.17 -0.36
N SER A 149 -9.44 6.02 -1.28
CA SER A 149 -8.67 7.13 -1.83
C SER A 149 -8.16 8.07 -0.74
N ARG A 150 -9.02 8.46 0.19
CA ARG A 150 -8.64 9.34 1.32
C ARG A 150 -7.60 8.68 2.22
N LEU A 151 -7.72 7.38 2.50
CA LEU A 151 -6.74 6.63 3.28
C LEU A 151 -5.36 6.66 2.62
N PHE A 152 -5.28 6.38 1.32
CA PHE A 152 -4.00 6.42 0.59
C PHE A 152 -3.41 7.83 0.54
N GLN A 153 -4.21 8.86 0.28
CA GLN A 153 -3.74 10.26 0.30
C GLN A 153 -3.22 10.67 1.69
N LYS A 154 -3.95 10.31 2.75
CA LYS A 154 -3.50 10.54 4.14
C LYS A 154 -2.19 9.79 4.41
N THR A 155 -2.07 8.54 3.96
CA THR A 155 -0.85 7.73 4.06
C THR A 155 0.34 8.39 3.37
N PHE A 156 0.16 8.97 2.18
CA PHE A 156 1.22 9.69 1.48
C PHE A 156 1.67 10.94 2.23
N ALA A 157 0.71 11.68 2.81
CA ALA A 157 1.02 12.84 3.65
C ALA A 157 1.77 12.43 4.92
N THR A 158 1.31 11.37 5.60
CA THR A 158 1.96 10.80 6.79
C THR A 158 3.40 10.38 6.50
N ALA A 159 3.63 9.67 5.39
CA ALA A 159 4.98 9.23 5.04
C ALA A 159 5.93 10.41 4.73
N LYS A 160 5.44 11.49 4.14
CA LYS A 160 6.21 12.71 3.97
C LYS A 160 6.53 13.37 5.32
N ARG A 161 5.54 13.48 6.20
CA ARG A 161 5.67 14.03 7.54
C ARG A 161 6.72 13.27 8.35
N VAL A 162 6.62 11.96 8.43
CA VAL A 162 7.57 11.08 9.11
C VAL A 162 8.99 11.30 8.60
N ARG A 163 9.19 11.38 7.28
CA ARG A 163 10.53 11.64 6.71
C ARG A 163 11.11 13.01 7.04
N THR A 164 10.26 14.01 7.23
CA THR A 164 10.68 15.38 7.54
C THR A 164 10.92 15.58 9.03
N GLU A 165 10.10 14.95 9.89
CA GLU A 165 10.12 15.16 11.34
C GLU A 165 10.97 14.13 12.08
N THR A 166 11.39 13.04 11.41
CA THR A 166 12.23 11.98 12.00
C THR A 166 13.44 11.67 11.13
N ASN A 167 14.52 11.18 11.74
CA ASN A 167 15.73 10.77 11.00
C ASN A 167 15.61 9.40 10.33
N ILE A 168 14.39 8.89 10.15
CA ILE A 168 14.17 7.53 9.62
C ILE A 168 14.66 7.39 8.16
N GLY A 169 14.60 8.49 7.39
CA GLY A 169 15.08 8.53 6.00
C GLY A 169 16.61 8.65 5.88
N GLU A 170 17.30 9.20 6.88
CA GLU A 170 18.76 9.35 6.87
C GLU A 170 19.47 8.03 7.20
N SER A 171 18.78 7.15 7.92
CA SER A 171 19.32 5.87 8.38
C SER A 171 19.07 4.71 7.40
N ALA A 172 18.54 4.97 6.21
CA ALA A 172 18.28 3.95 5.19
C ALA A 172 19.60 3.32 4.71
N VAL A 173 20.05 2.31 5.44
CA VAL A 173 21.07 1.38 4.93
C VAL A 173 20.39 0.61 3.82
N SER A 174 20.65 1.01 2.59
CA SER A 174 20.07 0.39 1.42
C SER A 174 20.62 -1.04 1.23
N VAL A 175 19.87 -1.89 0.51
CA VAL A 175 20.38 -3.18 -0.03
C VAL A 175 21.72 -2.97 -0.71
N ALA A 176 21.90 -1.81 -1.35
CA ALA A 176 23.15 -1.34 -1.90
C ALA A 176 24.31 -1.32 -0.89
N TYR A 177 24.05 -0.78 0.30
CA TYR A 177 25.06 -0.76 1.38
C TYR A 177 25.34 -2.17 1.90
N ALA A 178 24.29 -3.01 2.07
CA ALA A 178 24.47 -4.39 2.53
C ALA A 178 25.29 -5.20 1.52
N ALA A 179 24.99 -5.09 0.23
CA ALA A 179 25.77 -5.72 -0.84
C ALA A 179 27.23 -5.24 -0.85
N CYS A 180 27.47 -3.94 -0.70
CA CYS A 180 28.83 -3.39 -0.59
C CYS A 180 29.55 -3.80 0.70
N SER A 181 28.82 -3.93 1.81
CA SER A 181 29.38 -4.41 3.08
C SER A 181 29.79 -5.88 2.96
N LEU A 182 28.99 -6.68 2.30
CA LEU A 182 29.29 -8.09 1.97
C LEU A 182 30.52 -8.19 1.07
N ALA A 183 30.57 -7.37 0.02
CA ALA A 183 31.72 -7.31 -0.87
C ALA A 183 33.04 -7.03 -0.13
N ARG A 184 33.03 -6.16 0.87
CA ARG A 184 34.20 -5.87 1.70
C ARG A 184 34.61 -7.02 2.63
N GLN A 185 33.74 -7.97 2.91
CA GLN A 185 34.11 -9.15 3.68
C GLN A 185 34.82 -10.20 2.82
N ILE A 186 34.56 -10.20 1.51
CA ILE A 186 35.13 -11.13 0.54
C ILE A 186 36.37 -10.53 -0.13
N PHE A 187 36.36 -9.25 -0.43
CA PHE A 187 37.40 -8.53 -1.14
C PHE A 187 38.05 -7.44 -0.25
N GLU A 188 39.36 -7.36 -0.22
CA GLU A 188 40.11 -6.36 0.56
C GLU A 188 39.82 -4.92 0.11
N SER A 189 39.56 -4.69 -1.19
CA SER A 189 39.31 -3.40 -1.78
C SER A 189 38.32 -3.49 -2.93
N LEU A 190 37.39 -2.52 -3.00
CA LEU A 190 36.48 -2.42 -4.15
C LEU A 190 37.11 -1.73 -5.38
N ARG A 191 38.27 -1.07 -5.23
CA ARG A 191 38.86 -0.19 -6.24
C ARG A 191 39.36 -0.94 -7.48
N GLU A 192 39.71 -2.21 -7.32
CA GLU A 192 40.22 -3.04 -8.41
C GLU A 192 39.12 -3.93 -9.05
N LEU A 193 37.91 -3.86 -8.55
CA LEU A 193 36.83 -4.77 -8.92
C LEU A 193 36.03 -4.27 -10.12
N GLN A 194 35.63 -5.21 -10.96
CA GLN A 194 34.68 -5.04 -12.05
C GLN A 194 33.30 -5.54 -11.59
N ILE A 195 32.29 -4.71 -11.71
CA ILE A 195 30.98 -4.98 -11.15
C ILE A 195 29.92 -5.02 -12.26
N LEU A 196 29.17 -6.09 -12.30
CA LEU A 196 28.03 -6.27 -13.18
C LEU A 196 26.74 -6.00 -12.41
N LEU A 197 25.93 -5.07 -12.92
CA LEU A 197 24.60 -4.76 -12.43
C LEU A 197 23.59 -5.24 -13.49
N VAL A 198 22.62 -6.06 -13.07
CA VAL A 198 21.58 -6.57 -13.97
C VAL A 198 20.26 -5.89 -13.61
N GLY A 199 19.74 -5.10 -14.56
CA GLY A 199 18.60 -4.20 -14.39
C GLY A 199 18.99 -2.73 -14.51
N ALA A 200 17.99 -1.85 -14.62
CA ALA A 200 18.15 -0.39 -14.66
C ALA A 200 17.03 0.31 -13.89
N GLY A 201 16.59 -0.27 -12.77
CA GLY A 201 15.60 0.29 -11.86
C GLY A 201 16.23 1.13 -10.75
N GLU A 202 15.40 1.73 -9.91
CA GLU A 202 15.83 2.60 -8.79
C GLU A 202 16.84 1.92 -7.85
N THR A 203 16.67 0.61 -7.57
CA THR A 203 17.59 -0.13 -6.72
C THR A 203 18.97 -0.20 -7.34
N ILE A 204 19.07 -0.49 -8.65
CA ILE A 204 20.34 -0.54 -9.37
C ILE A 204 20.97 0.86 -9.44
N GLU A 205 20.19 1.92 -9.59
CA GLU A 205 20.71 3.29 -9.54
C GLU A 205 21.35 3.60 -8.17
N LEU A 206 20.68 3.25 -7.07
CA LEU A 206 21.23 3.45 -5.71
C LEU A 206 22.51 2.64 -5.48
N VAL A 207 22.52 1.36 -5.91
CA VAL A 207 23.70 0.49 -5.89
C VAL A 207 24.83 1.13 -6.68
N SER A 208 24.57 1.60 -7.90
CA SER A 208 25.53 2.25 -8.78
C SER A 208 26.18 3.46 -8.10
N ARG A 209 25.36 4.38 -7.57
CA ARG A 209 25.83 5.59 -6.87
C ARG A 209 26.70 5.26 -5.67
N HIS A 210 26.33 4.21 -4.92
CA HIS A 210 27.09 3.78 -3.77
C HIS A 210 28.44 3.17 -4.16
N LEU A 211 28.47 2.29 -5.16
CA LEU A 211 29.69 1.67 -5.69
C LEU A 211 30.66 2.71 -6.27
N LEU A 212 30.13 3.66 -7.04
CA LEU A 212 30.94 4.75 -7.65
C LEU A 212 31.60 5.63 -6.59
N ARG A 213 30.93 5.90 -5.45
CA ARG A 213 31.56 6.62 -4.32
C ARG A 213 32.72 5.87 -3.69
N HIS A 214 32.75 4.54 -3.81
CA HIS A 214 33.86 3.70 -3.33
C HIS A 214 34.98 3.52 -4.36
N GLY A 215 34.83 4.11 -5.54
CA GLY A 215 35.87 4.16 -6.56
C GLY A 215 36.16 2.81 -7.21
N VAL A 216 35.11 2.07 -7.58
CA VAL A 216 35.22 0.80 -8.31
C VAL A 216 35.95 0.99 -9.66
N LYS A 217 36.62 -0.04 -10.14
CA LYS A 217 37.43 0.02 -11.37
C LYS A 217 36.58 0.19 -12.62
N LYS A 218 35.50 -0.55 -12.72
CA LYS A 218 34.59 -0.59 -13.87
C LYS A 218 33.20 -1.01 -13.43
N LEU A 219 32.21 -0.40 -14.05
CA LEU A 219 30.81 -0.77 -13.88
C LEU A 219 30.29 -1.29 -15.22
N MET A 220 29.56 -2.38 -15.21
CA MET A 220 28.89 -2.96 -16.37
C MET A 220 27.40 -3.05 -16.04
N ILE A 221 26.52 -2.53 -16.90
CA ILE A 221 25.08 -2.52 -16.67
C ILE A 221 24.41 -3.31 -17.78
N ALA A 222 23.75 -4.41 -17.43
CA ALA A 222 22.99 -5.22 -18.37
C ALA A 222 21.48 -5.00 -18.16
N ASN A 223 20.75 -4.67 -19.22
CA ASN A 223 19.30 -4.45 -19.13
C ASN A 223 18.58 -4.90 -20.40
N ARG A 224 17.30 -5.32 -20.26
CA ARG A 224 16.46 -5.70 -21.41
C ARG A 224 16.28 -4.54 -22.40
N THR A 225 16.13 -3.32 -21.89
CA THR A 225 15.98 -2.10 -22.70
C THR A 225 17.24 -1.28 -22.58
N LEU A 226 18.08 -1.30 -23.62
CA LEU A 226 19.37 -0.59 -23.64
C LEU A 226 19.23 0.90 -23.32
N SER A 227 18.23 1.58 -23.90
CA SER A 227 18.02 3.01 -23.67
C SER A 227 17.79 3.38 -22.20
N ARG A 228 17.19 2.48 -21.39
CA ARG A 228 17.07 2.71 -19.93
C ARG A 228 18.39 2.62 -19.21
N ALA A 229 19.27 1.69 -19.63
CA ALA A 229 20.60 1.58 -19.05
C ALA A 229 21.48 2.78 -19.46
N GLU A 230 21.36 3.27 -20.69
CA GLU A 230 22.03 4.48 -21.17
C GLU A 230 21.57 5.74 -20.40
N GLN A 231 20.26 5.91 -20.17
CA GLN A 231 19.71 6.98 -19.34
C GLN A 231 20.26 6.91 -17.90
N LEU A 232 20.38 5.70 -17.35
CA LEU A 232 20.98 5.52 -16.03
C LEU A 232 22.44 5.98 -16.03
N VAL A 233 23.24 5.64 -17.02
CA VAL A 233 24.64 6.10 -17.16
C VAL A 233 24.71 7.62 -17.21
N GLU A 234 23.89 8.28 -17.99
CA GLU A 234 23.81 9.75 -18.04
C GLU A 234 23.47 10.36 -16.68
N THR A 235 22.51 9.75 -15.96
CA THR A 235 22.09 10.20 -14.62
C THR A 235 23.20 10.04 -13.56
N LEU A 236 24.05 9.02 -13.71
CA LEU A 236 25.14 8.76 -12.76
C LEU A 236 26.30 9.76 -12.92
N ALA A 237 26.50 10.34 -14.08
CA ALA A 237 27.48 11.39 -14.38
C ALA A 237 28.89 11.10 -13.77
N SER A 238 29.41 9.88 -13.94
CA SER A 238 30.63 9.39 -13.30
C SER A 238 31.85 9.39 -14.23
N ASN A 239 33.03 9.59 -13.66
CA ASN A 239 34.30 9.43 -14.37
C ASN A 239 34.77 7.96 -14.44
N THR A 240 34.15 7.06 -13.68
CA THR A 240 34.43 5.61 -13.74
C THR A 240 33.91 5.05 -15.05
N PRO A 241 34.67 4.18 -15.78
CA PRO A 241 34.17 3.53 -16.98
C PRO A 241 32.87 2.75 -16.71
N ILE A 242 31.82 3.07 -17.46
CA ILE A 242 30.54 2.36 -17.39
C ILE A 242 30.22 1.82 -18.79
N GLU A 243 30.05 0.51 -18.90
CA GLU A 243 29.65 -0.15 -20.14
C GLU A 243 28.25 -0.69 -20.04
N VAL A 244 27.48 -0.63 -21.14
CA VAL A 244 26.09 -1.08 -21.20
C VAL A 244 25.99 -2.29 -22.10
N TYR A 245 25.22 -3.29 -21.70
CA TYR A 245 24.99 -4.54 -22.40
C TYR A 245 23.48 -4.84 -22.50
N SER A 246 23.10 -5.56 -23.56
CA SER A 246 21.79 -6.21 -23.63
C SER A 246 21.77 -7.47 -22.75
N LEU A 247 20.58 -7.97 -22.39
CA LEU A 247 20.49 -9.26 -21.68
C LEU A 247 20.92 -10.45 -22.55
N GLU A 248 20.88 -10.32 -23.87
CA GLU A 248 21.35 -11.34 -24.80
C GLU A 248 22.88 -11.50 -24.76
N GLU A 249 23.56 -10.41 -24.41
CA GLU A 249 25.04 -10.38 -24.29
C GLU A 249 25.53 -10.62 -22.86
N LEU A 250 24.62 -10.98 -21.92
CA LEU A 250 24.89 -11.07 -20.49
C LEU A 250 26.09 -11.94 -20.12
N GLN A 251 26.39 -12.99 -20.90
CA GLN A 251 27.55 -13.86 -20.67
C GLN A 251 28.89 -13.10 -20.76
N THR A 252 28.98 -12.10 -21.64
CA THR A 252 30.23 -11.33 -21.85
C THR A 252 30.64 -10.54 -20.59
N PRO A 253 29.79 -9.67 -19.99
CA PRO A 253 30.15 -8.99 -18.76
C PRO A 253 30.20 -9.94 -17.56
N LEU A 254 29.44 -11.03 -17.54
CA LEU A 254 29.48 -12.04 -16.48
C LEU A 254 30.85 -12.70 -16.36
N ASN A 255 31.50 -12.96 -17.48
CA ASN A 255 32.85 -13.55 -17.52
C ASN A 255 33.94 -12.63 -16.94
N GLN A 256 33.64 -11.33 -16.73
CA GLN A 256 34.59 -10.33 -16.24
C GLN A 256 34.28 -9.88 -14.81
N ALA A 257 33.04 -10.07 -14.35
CA ALA A 257 32.56 -9.49 -13.12
C ALA A 257 33.08 -10.17 -11.86
N ASP A 258 33.67 -9.41 -10.96
CA ASP A 258 34.02 -9.85 -9.60
C ASP A 258 32.81 -9.84 -8.68
N ILE A 259 31.88 -8.92 -8.93
CA ILE A 259 30.60 -8.78 -8.21
C ILE A 259 29.48 -8.68 -9.23
N VAL A 260 28.43 -9.44 -9.00
CA VAL A 260 27.17 -9.38 -9.77
C VAL A 260 26.05 -9.00 -8.81
N ILE A 261 25.29 -7.96 -9.15
CA ILE A 261 24.09 -7.56 -8.37
C ILE A 261 22.91 -7.50 -9.34
N SER A 262 21.90 -8.32 -9.11
CA SER A 262 20.72 -8.41 -9.97
C SER A 262 19.48 -7.90 -9.27
N SER A 263 18.70 -7.06 -9.98
CA SER A 263 17.44 -6.48 -9.53
C SER A 263 16.56 -6.15 -10.73
N THR A 264 15.89 -7.18 -11.28
CA THR A 264 14.97 -7.00 -12.40
C THR A 264 13.54 -7.43 -12.02
N GLY A 265 12.58 -7.16 -12.88
CA GLY A 265 11.21 -7.70 -12.80
C GLY A 265 11.01 -8.88 -13.77
N SER A 266 12.07 -9.62 -14.09
CA SER A 266 11.97 -10.77 -14.98
C SER A 266 11.15 -11.89 -14.31
N PRO A 267 10.20 -12.52 -15.02
CA PRO A 267 9.53 -13.71 -14.51
C PRO A 267 10.42 -14.97 -14.60
N ASN A 268 11.53 -14.89 -15.30
CA ASN A 268 12.44 -16.01 -15.56
C ASN A 268 13.83 -15.71 -15.03
N VAL A 269 14.54 -16.76 -14.61
CA VAL A 269 15.94 -16.71 -14.26
C VAL A 269 16.76 -16.19 -15.45
N LEU A 270 17.62 -15.20 -15.19
CA LEU A 270 18.49 -14.57 -16.19
C LEU A 270 19.91 -15.16 -16.18
N ILE A 271 20.44 -15.46 -14.99
CA ILE A 271 21.75 -16.07 -14.80
C ILE A 271 21.59 -17.51 -14.37
N THR A 272 21.79 -18.44 -15.30
CA THR A 272 21.69 -19.87 -15.02
C THR A 272 22.99 -20.39 -14.41
N LYS A 273 22.93 -21.57 -13.75
CA LYS A 273 24.15 -22.28 -13.27
C LYS A 273 25.18 -22.50 -14.39
N ALA A 274 24.72 -22.89 -15.58
CA ALA A 274 25.61 -23.10 -16.71
C ALA A 274 26.36 -21.84 -17.14
N MET A 275 25.71 -20.67 -17.10
CA MET A 275 26.36 -19.39 -17.38
C MET A 275 27.38 -19.05 -16.31
N ALA A 276 27.06 -19.28 -15.04
CA ALA A 276 27.97 -19.06 -13.92
C ALA A 276 29.18 -19.98 -13.98
N GLU A 277 29.03 -21.26 -14.37
CA GLU A 277 30.15 -22.20 -14.59
C GLU A 277 31.10 -21.75 -15.72
N ILE A 278 30.56 -21.19 -16.80
CA ILE A 278 31.36 -20.62 -17.89
C ILE A 278 32.15 -19.41 -17.38
N ALA A 279 31.51 -18.53 -16.62
CA ALA A 279 32.13 -17.35 -16.03
C ALA A 279 33.21 -17.72 -15.01
N GLU A 280 32.96 -18.70 -14.15
CA GLU A 280 33.92 -19.23 -13.18
C GLU A 280 35.22 -19.71 -13.88
N LYS A 281 35.08 -20.52 -14.94
CA LYS A 281 36.22 -21.00 -15.75
C LYS A 281 36.96 -19.85 -16.44
N ALA A 282 36.23 -18.90 -17.04
CA ALA A 282 36.80 -17.72 -17.69
C ALA A 282 37.63 -16.86 -16.73
N ARG A 283 37.19 -16.78 -15.47
CA ARG A 283 37.85 -16.06 -14.39
C ARG A 283 38.91 -16.86 -13.64
N GLN A 284 39.21 -18.08 -14.11
CA GLN A 284 40.21 -18.96 -13.49
C GLN A 284 39.90 -19.24 -11.99
N PHE A 285 38.64 -19.50 -11.68
CA PHE A 285 38.12 -19.80 -10.32
C PHE A 285 38.41 -18.71 -9.29
N LYS A 286 38.57 -17.45 -9.70
CA LYS A 286 38.62 -16.32 -8.78
C LYS A 286 37.27 -16.11 -8.09
N PRO A 287 37.27 -15.73 -6.82
CA PRO A 287 36.01 -15.47 -6.10
C PRO A 287 35.07 -14.53 -6.85
N THR A 288 33.82 -14.89 -6.93
CA THR A 288 32.75 -14.05 -7.49
C THR A 288 31.62 -13.91 -6.44
N LEU A 289 31.25 -12.70 -6.12
CA LEU A 289 30.08 -12.42 -5.29
C LEU A 289 28.86 -12.21 -6.20
N MET A 290 27.81 -12.99 -6.00
CA MET A 290 26.53 -12.83 -6.68
C MET A 290 25.43 -12.49 -5.66
N VAL A 291 24.78 -11.35 -5.84
CA VAL A 291 23.72 -10.87 -4.96
C VAL A 291 22.44 -10.71 -5.76
N ASP A 292 21.45 -11.54 -5.47
CA ASP A 292 20.14 -11.50 -6.09
C ASP A 292 19.15 -10.78 -5.18
N ILE A 293 18.72 -9.59 -5.59
CA ILE A 293 17.73 -8.79 -4.87
C ILE A 293 16.42 -8.68 -5.64
N ALA A 294 16.25 -9.49 -6.68
CA ALA A 294 15.03 -9.58 -7.46
C ALA A 294 14.01 -10.57 -6.85
N VAL A 295 12.74 -10.31 -7.06
CA VAL A 295 11.64 -11.26 -6.83
C VAL A 295 10.65 -11.09 -7.98
N PRO A 296 10.45 -12.13 -8.81
CA PRO A 296 11.12 -13.44 -8.80
C PRO A 296 12.65 -13.37 -8.95
N ARG A 297 13.34 -14.46 -8.60
CA ARG A 297 14.82 -14.51 -8.65
C ARG A 297 15.34 -14.39 -10.07
N ASP A 298 16.39 -13.60 -10.23
CA ASP A 298 17.13 -13.45 -11.48
C ASP A 298 18.26 -14.48 -11.62
N ILE A 299 18.76 -15.03 -10.49
CA ILE A 299 19.90 -15.95 -10.42
C ILE A 299 19.42 -17.33 -9.97
N ASP A 300 19.86 -18.38 -10.68
CA ASP A 300 19.56 -19.76 -10.34
C ASP A 300 20.13 -20.12 -8.95
N GLU A 301 19.32 -20.70 -8.09
CA GLU A 301 19.72 -21.11 -6.74
C GLU A 301 20.90 -22.09 -6.73
N ASN A 302 20.98 -22.97 -7.75
CA ASN A 302 22.06 -23.96 -7.87
C ASN A 302 23.42 -23.32 -8.18
N VAL A 303 23.51 -22.01 -8.43
CA VAL A 303 24.80 -21.29 -8.55
C VAL A 303 25.59 -21.37 -7.24
N SER A 304 24.92 -21.52 -6.09
CA SER A 304 25.54 -21.72 -4.78
C SER A 304 26.34 -23.01 -4.63
N GLU A 305 26.19 -23.97 -5.56
CA GLU A 305 26.98 -25.22 -5.59
C GLU A 305 28.38 -25.02 -6.19
N LEU A 306 28.67 -23.86 -6.79
CA LEU A 306 29.98 -23.55 -7.38
C LEU A 306 30.96 -23.09 -6.30
N GLU A 307 32.16 -23.66 -6.27
CA GLU A 307 33.15 -23.45 -5.19
C GLU A 307 33.67 -21.99 -5.09
N SER A 308 33.75 -21.27 -6.21
CA SER A 308 34.26 -19.89 -6.24
C SER A 308 33.15 -18.82 -6.22
N VAL A 309 31.90 -19.23 -6.13
CA VAL A 309 30.74 -18.31 -6.16
C VAL A 309 30.11 -18.19 -4.78
N TYR A 310 30.06 -16.95 -4.27
CA TYR A 310 29.36 -16.57 -3.06
C TYR A 310 28.00 -16.00 -3.46
N HIS A 311 26.97 -16.81 -3.38
CA HIS A 311 25.60 -16.42 -3.75
C HIS A 311 24.81 -16.01 -2.52
N TYR A 312 24.20 -14.80 -2.56
CA TYR A 312 23.34 -14.26 -1.52
C TYR A 312 22.05 -13.74 -2.14
N THR A 313 20.95 -13.98 -1.46
CA THR A 313 19.63 -13.47 -1.79
C THR A 313 19.31 -12.21 -0.97
N VAL A 314 18.19 -11.56 -1.30
CA VAL A 314 17.68 -10.43 -0.52
C VAL A 314 17.45 -10.79 0.97
N ASP A 315 17.09 -12.05 1.26
CA ASP A 315 16.85 -12.51 2.64
C ASP A 315 18.16 -12.67 3.42
N ASP A 316 19.23 -13.12 2.77
CA ASP A 316 20.55 -13.27 3.41
C ASP A 316 21.16 -11.91 3.81
N LEU A 317 20.76 -10.84 3.14
CA LEU A 317 21.18 -9.48 3.49
C LEU A 317 20.55 -8.96 4.80
N GLN A 318 19.48 -9.59 5.28
CA GLN A 318 18.77 -9.16 6.51
C GLN A 318 19.68 -9.16 7.73
N ASP A 319 20.45 -10.22 7.94
CA ASP A 319 21.31 -10.37 9.12
C ASP A 319 22.40 -9.29 9.20
N ILE A 320 22.88 -8.85 8.02
CA ILE A 320 23.89 -7.77 7.93
C ILE A 320 23.27 -6.42 8.28
N ILE A 321 22.01 -6.21 7.90
CA ILE A 321 21.26 -4.98 8.15
C ILE A 321 20.84 -4.87 9.61
N GLN A 322 20.48 -5.98 10.25
CA GLN A 322 20.02 -6.00 11.64
C GLN A 322 21.09 -5.60 12.66
N ARG A 323 22.36 -5.84 12.37
CA ARG A 323 23.48 -5.49 13.30
C ARG A 323 23.65 -3.99 13.56
N ASN A 324 23.01 -3.10 12.78
CA ASN A 324 23.11 -1.64 12.92
C ASN A 324 21.86 -0.98 13.58
N LEU A 325 21.09 -1.75 14.36
CA LEU A 325 19.72 -1.40 14.78
C LEU A 325 19.57 -0.35 15.89
N SER A 326 20.56 -0.17 16.77
CA SER A 326 20.34 0.65 17.99
C SER A 326 20.05 2.14 17.74
N GLN A 327 20.59 2.73 16.69
CA GLN A 327 20.30 4.14 16.31
C GLN A 327 18.93 4.30 15.62
N ARG A 328 18.33 3.16 15.16
CA ARG A 328 17.08 3.15 14.40
C ARG A 328 15.85 2.97 15.28
N GLU A 329 16.01 2.38 16.47
CA GLU A 329 14.90 2.15 17.39
C GLU A 329 14.23 3.48 17.77
N GLN A 330 15.02 4.48 18.13
CA GLN A 330 14.51 5.79 18.54
C GLN A 330 13.78 6.54 17.40
N ALA A 331 14.32 6.50 16.18
CA ALA A 331 13.67 7.10 15.01
C ALA A 331 12.38 6.33 14.62
N SER A 332 12.36 5.01 14.86
CA SER A 332 11.20 4.16 14.64
C SER A 332 10.07 4.45 15.63
N GLU A 333 10.38 4.69 16.91
CA GLU A 333 9.40 5.08 17.92
C GLU A 333 8.75 6.41 17.59
N GLN A 334 9.52 7.44 17.28
CA GLN A 334 8.99 8.75 16.86
C GLN A 334 8.11 8.65 15.63
N ALA A 335 8.51 7.86 14.64
CA ALA A 335 7.71 7.62 13.44
C ALA A 335 6.40 6.90 13.77
N GLN A 336 6.44 5.93 14.70
CA GLN A 336 5.25 5.19 15.15
C GLN A 336 4.25 6.10 15.87
N ASP A 337 4.71 7.06 16.66
CA ASP A 337 3.85 8.03 17.35
C ASP A 337 3.11 8.91 16.34
N ILE A 338 3.82 9.43 15.33
CA ILE A 338 3.21 10.20 14.25
C ILE A 338 2.15 9.35 13.52
N ILE A 339 2.48 8.10 13.16
CA ILE A 339 1.55 7.20 12.47
C ILE A 339 0.30 6.94 13.31
N THR A 340 0.46 6.74 14.61
CA THR A 340 -0.66 6.48 15.52
C THR A 340 -1.60 7.68 15.59
N GLN A 341 -1.05 8.89 15.69
CA GLN A 341 -1.84 10.13 15.66
C GLN A 341 -2.58 10.30 14.32
N GLU A 342 -1.89 10.17 13.20
CA GLU A 342 -2.45 10.33 11.86
C GLU A 342 -3.53 9.28 11.53
N CYS A 343 -3.36 8.06 12.06
CA CYS A 343 -4.36 6.99 11.96
C CYS A 343 -5.62 7.35 12.78
N THR A 344 -5.44 7.87 14.00
CA THR A 344 -6.54 8.32 14.85
C THR A 344 -7.33 9.44 14.17
N ASP A 345 -6.63 10.47 13.68
CA ASP A 345 -7.23 11.60 12.96
C ASP A 345 -8.04 11.14 11.73
N PHE A 346 -7.52 10.13 11.00
CA PHE A 346 -8.25 9.55 9.88
C PHE A 346 -9.57 8.91 10.29
N PHE A 347 -9.59 8.14 11.39
CA PHE A 347 -10.82 7.50 11.86
C PHE A 347 -11.80 8.48 12.49
N GLU A 348 -11.34 9.56 13.12
CA GLU A 348 -12.18 10.67 13.57
C GLU A 348 -12.84 11.38 12.38
N TRP A 349 -12.05 11.74 11.37
CA TRP A 349 -12.57 12.29 10.13
C TRP A 349 -13.62 11.38 9.49
N LEU A 350 -13.35 10.07 9.46
CA LEU A 350 -14.24 9.09 8.88
C LEU A 350 -15.60 9.03 9.61
N LYS A 351 -15.59 9.06 10.95
CA LYS A 351 -16.83 9.12 11.75
C LYS A 351 -17.66 10.35 11.37
N VAL A 352 -17.02 11.52 11.32
CA VAL A 352 -17.70 12.77 10.94
C VAL A 352 -18.24 12.69 9.52
N HIS A 353 -17.47 12.14 8.58
CA HIS A 353 -17.86 12.03 7.17
C HIS A 353 -19.05 11.06 6.95
N GLN A 354 -19.11 9.97 7.70
CA GLN A 354 -20.26 9.06 7.67
C GLN A 354 -21.55 9.74 8.10
N PHE A 355 -21.48 10.62 9.10
CA PHE A 355 -22.65 11.38 9.58
C PHE A 355 -23.01 12.55 8.66
N SER A 356 -22.08 13.14 7.93
CA SER A 356 -22.36 14.26 7.01
C SER A 356 -23.31 13.87 5.86
N ASN A 357 -23.24 12.64 5.37
CA ASN A 357 -24.16 12.11 4.37
C ASN A 357 -25.58 11.95 4.93
N LEU A 358 -25.72 11.61 6.21
CA LEU A 358 -27.01 11.51 6.90
C LEU A 358 -27.67 12.90 7.02
N ILE A 359 -26.87 13.91 7.35
CA ILE A 359 -27.36 15.30 7.44
C ILE A 359 -27.81 15.80 6.06
N ARG A 360 -27.04 15.51 5.01
CA ARG A 360 -27.40 15.86 3.63
C ARG A 360 -28.73 15.20 3.24
N HIS A 361 -28.84 13.88 3.43
CA HIS A 361 -30.06 13.13 3.10
C HIS A 361 -31.28 13.66 3.84
N TYR A 362 -31.15 13.96 5.15
CA TYR A 362 -32.24 14.57 5.91
C TYR A 362 -32.66 15.93 5.35
N ARG A 363 -31.72 16.77 4.91
CA ARG A 363 -32.02 18.06 4.29
C ARG A 363 -32.68 17.90 2.92
N ASP A 364 -32.21 16.95 2.10
CA ASP A 364 -32.78 16.67 0.79
C ASP A 364 -34.22 16.15 0.91
N GLU A 365 -34.50 15.27 1.87
CA GLU A 365 -35.87 14.82 2.15
C GLU A 365 -36.79 15.95 2.63
N ALA A 366 -36.30 16.85 3.48
CA ALA A 366 -37.05 18.00 3.92
C ALA A 366 -37.38 18.96 2.76
N GLU A 367 -36.41 19.19 1.87
CA GLU A 367 -36.58 20.02 0.68
C GLU A 367 -37.56 19.39 -0.32
N ASN A 368 -37.45 18.09 -0.59
CA ASN A 368 -38.41 17.37 -1.44
C ASN A 368 -39.83 17.46 -0.90
N THR A 369 -39.99 17.29 0.41
CA THR A 369 -41.30 17.45 1.09
C THR A 369 -41.87 18.86 0.93
N ARG A 370 -41.02 19.87 1.07
CA ARG A 370 -41.38 21.27 0.84
C ARG A 370 -41.86 21.50 -0.58
N GLN A 371 -41.09 20.99 -1.57
CA GLN A 371 -41.37 21.16 -2.98
C GLN A 371 -42.72 20.53 -3.37
N GLU A 372 -42.94 19.25 -2.98
CA GLU A 372 -44.20 18.54 -3.22
C GLU A 372 -45.43 19.27 -2.69
N LEU A 373 -45.33 19.79 -1.45
CA LEU A 373 -46.46 20.52 -0.83
C LEU A 373 -46.69 21.87 -1.48
N LEU A 374 -45.63 22.56 -1.89
CA LEU A 374 -45.70 23.82 -2.61
C LEU A 374 -46.37 23.67 -3.97
N GLU A 375 -45.96 22.65 -4.77
CA GLU A 375 -46.54 22.36 -6.09
C GLU A 375 -48.05 22.09 -5.98
N LYS A 376 -48.45 21.29 -5.00
CA LYS A 376 -49.90 21.03 -4.70
C LYS A 376 -50.64 22.32 -4.36
N ALA A 377 -50.07 23.15 -3.50
CA ALA A 377 -50.70 24.43 -3.12
C ALA A 377 -50.83 25.38 -4.31
N LEU A 378 -49.81 25.52 -5.13
CA LEU A 378 -49.80 26.34 -6.34
C LEU A 378 -50.87 25.86 -7.34
N HIS A 379 -50.98 24.54 -7.52
CA HIS A 379 -51.98 23.95 -8.41
C HIS A 379 -53.43 24.26 -7.94
N GLN A 380 -53.73 24.16 -6.63
CA GLN A 380 -55.03 24.50 -6.08
C GLN A 380 -55.35 25.99 -6.22
N ILE A 381 -54.37 26.88 -6.03
CA ILE A 381 -54.54 28.33 -6.26
C ILE A 381 -54.89 28.60 -7.73
N GLN A 382 -54.23 27.92 -8.68
CA GLN A 382 -54.53 28.04 -10.13
C GLN A 382 -55.95 27.55 -10.47
N GLN A 383 -56.49 26.61 -9.69
CA GLN A 383 -57.87 26.15 -9.86
C GLN A 383 -58.93 27.12 -9.27
N GLY A 384 -58.51 28.24 -8.68
CA GLY A 384 -59.40 29.28 -8.15
C GLY A 384 -59.80 29.04 -6.68
N GLU A 385 -59.15 28.15 -5.94
CA GLU A 385 -59.38 27.97 -4.53
C GLU A 385 -58.84 29.16 -3.71
N ASN A 386 -59.39 29.36 -2.50
CA ASN A 386 -58.99 30.45 -1.63
C ASN A 386 -57.53 30.37 -1.20
N ALA A 387 -56.70 31.31 -1.66
CA ALA A 387 -55.26 31.33 -1.42
C ALA A 387 -54.91 31.41 0.06
N GLU A 388 -55.66 32.15 0.90
CA GLU A 388 -55.39 32.27 2.33
C GLU A 388 -55.56 30.91 3.03
N LYS A 389 -56.60 30.16 2.70
CA LYS A 389 -56.87 28.84 3.24
C LYS A 389 -55.76 27.85 2.80
N ILE A 390 -55.35 27.91 1.55
CA ILE A 390 -54.30 27.02 1.00
C ILE A 390 -52.94 27.31 1.68
N LEU A 391 -52.59 28.58 1.90
CA LEU A 391 -51.36 28.95 2.61
C LEU A 391 -51.37 28.47 4.08
N GLN A 392 -52.50 28.58 4.78
CA GLN A 392 -52.65 28.05 6.12
C GLN A 392 -52.47 26.53 6.14
N GLU A 393 -53.10 25.82 5.21
CA GLU A 393 -52.99 24.37 5.07
C GLU A 393 -51.56 23.92 4.70
N LEU A 394 -50.89 24.61 3.77
CA LEU A 394 -49.49 24.38 3.40
C LEU A 394 -48.58 24.53 4.62
N SER A 395 -48.71 25.65 5.35
CA SER A 395 -47.90 25.92 6.55
C SER A 395 -48.10 24.83 7.62
N TYR A 396 -49.34 24.44 7.90
CA TYR A 396 -49.65 23.40 8.85
C TYR A 396 -49.09 22.03 8.44
N LYS A 397 -49.32 21.63 7.18
CA LYS A 397 -48.83 20.34 6.66
C LYS A 397 -47.29 20.28 6.64
N LEU A 398 -46.62 21.34 6.21
CA LEU A 398 -45.16 21.42 6.15
C LEU A 398 -44.56 21.32 7.57
N THR A 399 -45.08 22.10 8.52
CA THR A 399 -44.64 22.04 9.92
C THR A 399 -44.77 20.63 10.50
N ASN A 400 -45.98 20.04 10.38
CA ASN A 400 -46.22 18.69 10.91
C ASN A 400 -45.32 17.63 10.27
N LYS A 401 -45.07 17.69 8.96
CA LYS A 401 -44.16 16.75 8.26
C LYS A 401 -42.72 16.90 8.77
N LEU A 402 -42.23 18.14 8.96
CA LEU A 402 -40.86 18.38 9.40
C LEU A 402 -40.62 18.00 10.87
N ILE A 403 -41.60 18.21 11.76
CA ILE A 403 -41.46 17.84 13.19
C ILE A 403 -41.78 16.38 13.48
N HIS A 404 -42.33 15.62 12.51
CA HIS A 404 -42.79 14.25 12.73
C HIS A 404 -41.61 13.31 13.09
N ALA A 405 -40.53 13.28 12.30
CA ALA A 405 -39.39 12.43 12.56
C ALA A 405 -38.66 12.77 13.87
N PRO A 406 -38.35 14.04 14.19
CA PRO A 406 -37.82 14.41 15.49
C PRO A 406 -38.70 13.97 16.67
N THR A 407 -40.01 14.13 16.55
CA THR A 407 -40.95 13.71 17.61
C THR A 407 -40.97 12.20 17.82
N GLN A 408 -40.99 11.42 16.73
CA GLN A 408 -40.90 9.95 16.81
C GLN A 408 -39.57 9.50 17.42
N THR A 409 -38.46 10.17 17.09
CA THR A 409 -37.15 9.87 17.66
C THR A 409 -37.13 10.08 19.16
N MET A 410 -37.67 11.22 19.66
CA MET A 410 -37.81 11.45 21.11
C MET A 410 -38.67 10.39 21.79
N GLN A 411 -39.81 10.02 21.20
CA GLN A 411 -40.65 8.95 21.73
C GLN A 411 -39.96 7.59 21.79
N ALA A 412 -39.15 7.25 20.76
CA ALA A 412 -38.40 6.02 20.75
C ALA A 412 -37.31 5.99 21.84
N MET A 413 -36.59 7.12 22.02
CA MET A 413 -35.61 7.28 23.11
C MET A 413 -36.26 7.16 24.49
N MET A 414 -37.44 7.76 24.69
CA MET A 414 -38.21 7.60 25.94
C MET A 414 -38.59 6.15 26.20
N LYS A 415 -39.11 5.45 25.17
CA LYS A 415 -39.52 4.03 25.30
C LYS A 415 -38.33 3.09 25.56
N SER A 416 -37.15 3.37 25.01
CA SER A 416 -35.94 2.57 25.22
C SER A 416 -35.18 2.91 26.50
N GLY A 417 -35.64 3.92 27.29
CA GLY A 417 -34.92 4.36 28.49
C GLY A 417 -33.61 5.08 28.23
N ASN A 418 -33.33 5.53 27.00
CA ASN A 418 -32.10 6.25 26.63
C ASN A 418 -32.19 7.73 27.06
N ALA A 419 -32.03 7.98 28.37
CA ALA A 419 -32.09 9.32 28.94
C ALA A 419 -30.99 10.26 28.45
N GLU A 420 -29.76 9.76 28.30
CA GLU A 420 -28.63 10.56 27.79
C GLU A 420 -28.86 11.01 26.34
N GLY A 421 -29.31 10.10 25.47
CA GLY A 421 -29.65 10.43 24.09
C GLY A 421 -30.77 11.46 24.01
N LEU A 422 -31.82 11.33 24.86
CA LEU A 422 -32.93 12.27 24.92
C LEU A 422 -32.48 13.67 25.40
N HIS A 423 -31.60 13.74 26.41
CA HIS A 423 -31.02 15.00 26.88
C HIS A 423 -30.16 15.68 25.80
N ALA A 424 -29.30 14.94 25.17
CA ALA A 424 -28.45 15.46 24.08
C ALA A 424 -29.29 15.99 22.91
N PHE A 425 -30.33 15.25 22.51
CA PHE A 425 -31.24 15.63 21.43
C PHE A 425 -32.09 16.85 21.79
N SER A 426 -32.62 16.90 23.02
CA SER A 426 -33.39 18.05 23.56
C SER A 426 -32.53 19.32 23.58
N ASN A 427 -31.31 19.24 24.08
CA ASN A 427 -30.37 20.36 24.09
C ASN A 427 -30.04 20.85 22.68
N ALA A 428 -29.84 19.93 21.71
CA ALA A 428 -29.58 20.28 20.31
C ALA A 428 -30.75 21.01 19.64
N LEU A 429 -31.98 20.72 20.07
CA LEU A 429 -33.20 21.40 19.61
C LEU A 429 -33.54 22.64 20.43
N HIS A 430 -32.70 23.05 21.37
CA HIS A 430 -32.93 24.17 22.29
C HIS A 430 -34.27 24.08 23.07
N LEU A 431 -34.69 22.85 23.39
CA LEU A 431 -35.87 22.61 24.19
C LEU A 431 -35.46 22.74 25.65
N THR A 432 -35.87 23.86 26.30
CA THR A 432 -35.70 24.03 27.74
C THR A 432 -36.64 23.06 28.46
N HIS A 433 -36.08 22.22 29.33
CA HIS A 433 -36.87 21.23 30.06
C HIS A 433 -37.65 21.91 31.20
N PRO A 434 -38.99 21.83 31.21
CA PRO A 434 -39.78 22.44 32.28
C PRO A 434 -39.72 21.68 33.63
N LEU A 435 -38.83 20.68 33.78
CA LEU A 435 -38.77 19.83 34.98
C LEU A 435 -37.75 20.27 36.05
N ASN A 436 -37.04 21.40 35.85
CA ASN A 436 -36.12 21.92 36.87
C ASN A 436 -36.70 23.02 37.77
N GLU A 437 -38.02 23.34 37.71
CA GLU A 437 -38.64 24.39 38.53
C GLU A 437 -39.51 23.85 39.66
N LYS A 438 -39.33 22.63 40.13
CA LYS A 438 -40.00 22.20 41.39
C LYS A 438 -39.08 21.28 42.17
N ASN A 439 -38.18 21.87 42.92
CA ASN A 439 -37.68 21.41 44.21
C ASN A 439 -36.85 22.55 44.83
N ASP A 440 -37.58 23.53 45.37
CA ASP A 440 -37.21 24.32 46.53
C ASP A 440 -38.35 24.18 47.54
#